data_f6fbcf9811ddcb3d970d69ea5528e270
#
_entry.id   f6fbcf9811ddcb3d970d69ea5528e270
#
_cell.length_a   1.000
_cell.length_b   1.000
_cell.length_c   1.000
_cell.angle_alpha   90.00
_cell.angle_beta   90.00
_cell.angle_gamma   90.00
#
_symmetry.space_group_name_H-M   'P 1'
#
loop_
_entity.id
_entity.type
_entity.pdbx_description
1 polymer ?
#
loop_
_entity_poly.entity_id
_entity_poly.type
_entity_poly.pdbx_seq_one_letter_code
_entity_poly.pdbx_strand_id
1 'polypeptide(L)'
;MNKKAIPIGIENFERMIKEEYYYVDKSMLIEDILVNRAAVTLFTRPRRFGKTLNMSMLKYFFDIENKDKNRKLFENLKISGSKYMNEQGKYPVIFISLKDLKADTWEKCILEIKKTVSKIYREFQYITENMDEDDKNTYNSIKNRKNDIDLNTSIELLSDFLYEYYGNKVIILIDEYDSPIINALNNGYYNEAINFFQVFYSSALKTNDSLKYGILTGITRIIKEGIFSGLNNLYVNTVLSQDYAEYFGLLENEVTEMLDYFEIKYKMKEVRNWYNGYCFGDKQIYNPWSIVNYLKEKEVKAYWANVSGNILLENMLDHAGESVYIDLKKFTDGESIEKYISDGTTIKSLLNNDDEIWQLFLYSGYLTKSEEQIKRKEFSEQGYFTNTYNLKIPNREIRSYFGNIFINRFFGTEVKTDILIKALENGDKECEG
;
A
#
# COMPACT_ATOMS: atom_id res chain seq x y z
N MET A 1 -2.60 -11.91 33.76
CA MET A 1 -3.23 -11.87 32.43
C MET A 1 -2.27 -12.51 31.44
N ASN A 2 -2.76 -13.38 30.57
CA ASN A 2 -1.91 -13.90 29.49
C ASN A 2 -1.53 -12.73 28.56
N LYS A 3 -0.24 -12.62 28.19
CA LYS A 3 0.20 -11.62 27.23
C LYS A 3 -0.42 -11.91 25.86
N LYS A 4 -0.86 -10.85 25.18
CA LYS A 4 -1.31 -10.95 23.77
C LYS A 4 -0.18 -11.45 22.87
N ALA A 5 -0.53 -12.13 21.78
CA ALA A 5 0.44 -12.66 20.84
C ALA A 5 1.04 -11.56 19.94
N ILE A 6 2.27 -11.75 19.47
CA ILE A 6 2.91 -10.83 18.51
C ILE A 6 2.29 -11.04 17.12
N PRO A 7 1.81 -10.00 16.43
CA PRO A 7 1.00 -10.12 15.19
C PRO A 7 1.85 -10.29 13.92
N ILE A 8 2.67 -11.33 13.80
CA ILE A 8 3.51 -11.55 12.62
C ILE A 8 2.67 -12.06 11.46
N GLY A 9 2.61 -11.28 10.37
CA GLY A 9 1.90 -11.67 9.14
C GLY A 9 0.38 -11.70 9.27
N ILE A 10 -0.20 -11.06 10.29
CA ILE A 10 -1.64 -10.98 10.49
C ILE A 10 -2.19 -9.76 9.74
N GLU A 11 -2.93 -10.00 8.68
CA GLU A 11 -3.53 -8.98 7.82
C GLU A 11 -5.07 -8.92 7.94
N ASN A 12 -5.70 -9.90 8.60
CA ASN A 12 -7.15 -9.95 8.82
C ASN A 12 -7.49 -9.37 10.20
N PHE A 13 -8.34 -8.34 10.22
CA PHE A 13 -8.70 -7.62 11.45
C PHE A 13 -9.52 -8.47 12.44
N GLU A 14 -10.48 -9.26 11.95
CA GLU A 14 -11.25 -10.16 12.82
C GLU A 14 -10.32 -11.14 13.55
N ARG A 15 -9.38 -11.71 12.80
CA ARG A 15 -8.37 -12.60 13.35
C ARG A 15 -7.46 -11.90 14.36
N MET A 16 -7.03 -10.67 14.03
CA MET A 16 -6.20 -9.83 14.91
C MET A 16 -6.85 -9.68 16.30
N ILE A 17 -8.14 -9.40 16.34
CA ILE A 17 -8.87 -9.15 17.59
C ILE A 17 -9.26 -10.45 18.29
N LYS A 18 -9.82 -11.45 17.57
CA LYS A 18 -10.35 -12.68 18.16
C LYS A 18 -9.28 -13.64 18.70
N GLU A 19 -8.12 -13.70 18.02
CA GLU A 19 -7.00 -14.52 18.46
C GLU A 19 -6.08 -13.77 19.43
N GLU A 20 -6.54 -12.61 19.95
CA GLU A 20 -5.86 -11.81 20.99
C GLU A 20 -4.42 -11.41 20.60
N TYR A 21 -4.19 -11.03 19.34
CA TYR A 21 -2.93 -10.40 18.95
C TYR A 21 -2.83 -8.97 19.51
N TYR A 22 -1.61 -8.51 19.72
CA TYR A 22 -1.38 -7.11 20.11
C TYR A 22 -1.67 -6.19 18.95
N TYR A 23 -2.79 -5.48 19.02
CA TYR A 23 -3.24 -4.52 18.01
C TYR A 23 -2.93 -3.10 18.46
N VAL A 24 -2.19 -2.34 17.64
CA VAL A 24 -2.07 -0.89 17.80
C VAL A 24 -3.28 -0.25 17.18
N ASP A 25 -4.08 0.41 18.02
CA ASP A 25 -5.41 0.88 17.63
C ASP A 25 -5.35 2.03 16.63
N LYS A 26 -5.70 1.73 15.38
CA LYS A 26 -5.85 2.67 14.25
C LYS A 26 -7.31 2.90 13.86
N SER A 27 -8.27 2.54 14.73
CA SER A 27 -9.69 2.58 14.41
C SER A 27 -10.24 3.99 14.14
N MET A 28 -9.55 5.05 14.60
CA MET A 28 -9.94 6.43 14.29
C MET A 28 -9.78 6.80 12.80
N LEU A 29 -9.08 5.99 12.00
CA LEU A 29 -9.10 6.08 10.53
C LEU A 29 -10.54 6.09 9.98
N ILE A 30 -11.43 5.32 10.60
CA ILE A 30 -12.85 5.23 10.23
C ILE A 30 -13.53 6.59 10.40
N GLU A 31 -13.32 7.24 11.56
CA GLU A 31 -13.86 8.57 11.83
C GLU A 31 -13.37 9.59 10.81
N ASP A 32 -12.07 9.64 10.55
CA ASP A 32 -11.49 10.61 9.62
C ASP A 32 -12.00 10.42 8.19
N ILE A 33 -12.20 9.18 7.73
CA ILE A 33 -12.84 8.89 6.43
C ILE A 33 -14.29 9.44 6.42
N LEU A 34 -15.05 9.22 7.49
CA LEU A 34 -16.44 9.66 7.58
C LEU A 34 -16.57 11.18 7.76
N VAL A 35 -15.57 11.84 8.35
CA VAL A 35 -15.49 13.30 8.45
C VAL A 35 -15.15 13.94 7.10
N ASN A 36 -14.15 13.39 6.41
CA ASN A 36 -13.68 13.91 5.12
C ASN A 36 -14.73 13.79 4.02
N ARG A 37 -15.52 12.69 4.02
CA ARG A 37 -16.60 12.42 3.05
C ARG A 37 -16.19 12.43 1.59
N ALA A 38 -14.92 12.19 1.27
CA ALA A 38 -14.51 12.01 -0.11
C ALA A 38 -15.22 10.77 -0.70
N ALA A 39 -15.79 10.93 -1.89
CA ALA A 39 -16.49 9.84 -2.55
C ALA A 39 -15.56 8.66 -2.86
N VAL A 40 -14.33 8.97 -3.30
CA VAL A 40 -13.29 7.98 -3.55
C VAL A 40 -11.97 8.44 -2.93
N THR A 41 -11.36 7.59 -2.12
CA THR A 41 -10.05 7.86 -1.46
C THR A 41 -9.01 6.82 -1.90
N LEU A 42 -7.86 7.30 -2.35
CA LEU A 42 -6.70 6.47 -2.66
C LEU A 42 -5.60 6.69 -1.61
N PHE A 43 -5.22 5.64 -0.92
CA PHE A 43 -4.06 5.63 -0.02
C PHE A 43 -2.86 4.99 -0.69
N THR A 44 -1.80 5.75 -0.96
CA THR A 44 -0.52 5.19 -1.39
C THR A 44 0.47 5.18 -0.24
N ARG A 45 0.90 3.98 0.16
CA ARG A 45 1.85 3.74 1.25
C ARG A 45 2.82 2.63 0.86
N PRO A 46 4.04 2.62 1.37
CA PRO A 46 4.98 1.53 1.13
C PRO A 46 4.41 0.16 1.54
N ARG A 47 5.05 -0.90 1.07
CA ARG A 47 4.68 -2.26 1.50
C ARG A 47 4.86 -2.43 3.00
N ARG A 48 3.94 -3.21 3.64
CA ARG A 48 4.00 -3.59 5.07
C ARG A 48 3.80 -2.44 6.07
N PHE A 49 3.17 -1.36 5.66
CA PHE A 49 2.72 -0.27 6.51
C PHE A 49 1.25 -0.42 6.96
N GLY A 50 0.70 -1.63 6.97
CA GLY A 50 -0.63 -1.91 7.53
C GLY A 50 -1.81 -1.64 6.60
N LYS A 51 -1.61 -1.43 5.27
CA LYS A 51 -2.70 -1.17 4.30
C LYS A 51 -3.80 -2.21 4.36
N THR A 52 -3.46 -3.47 4.14
CA THR A 52 -4.41 -4.60 4.10
C THR A 52 -5.16 -4.79 5.43
N LEU A 53 -4.47 -4.61 6.58
CA LEU A 53 -5.09 -4.68 7.89
C LEU A 53 -6.13 -3.58 8.09
N ASN A 54 -5.82 -2.33 7.70
CA ASN A 54 -6.75 -1.21 7.74
C ASN A 54 -7.94 -1.43 6.79
N MET A 55 -7.71 -1.94 5.58
CA MET A 55 -8.80 -2.30 4.66
C MET A 55 -9.70 -3.40 5.23
N SER A 56 -9.11 -4.41 5.87
CA SER A 56 -9.86 -5.45 6.59
C SER A 56 -10.68 -4.86 7.74
N MET A 57 -10.12 -3.93 8.52
CA MET A 57 -10.84 -3.21 9.57
C MET A 57 -12.04 -2.46 9.03
N LEU A 58 -11.87 -1.70 7.94
CA LEU A 58 -12.96 -0.97 7.28
C LEU A 58 -14.05 -1.92 6.79
N LYS A 59 -13.69 -3.07 6.19
CA LYS A 59 -14.64 -4.12 5.80
C LYS A 59 -15.51 -4.52 6.99
N TYR A 60 -14.92 -4.96 8.09
CA TYR A 60 -15.68 -5.42 9.26
C TYR A 60 -16.47 -4.31 9.95
N PHE A 61 -16.03 -3.06 9.85
CA PHE A 61 -16.77 -1.94 10.43
C PHE A 61 -18.05 -1.65 9.65
N PHE A 62 -17.94 -1.51 8.35
CA PHE A 62 -19.07 -1.05 7.53
C PHE A 62 -20.07 -2.15 7.17
N ASP A 63 -19.60 -3.42 7.11
CA ASP A 63 -20.36 -4.53 6.57
C ASP A 63 -21.66 -4.79 7.31
N ILE A 64 -22.78 -4.71 6.55
CA ILE A 64 -24.13 -4.94 7.04
C ILE A 64 -24.38 -6.40 7.41
N GLU A 65 -23.67 -7.32 6.77
CA GLU A 65 -23.67 -8.71 7.13
C GLU A 65 -22.96 -8.91 8.48
N ASN A 66 -23.52 -9.77 9.31
CA ASN A 66 -22.94 -10.06 10.62
C ASN A 66 -22.66 -8.82 11.49
N LYS A 67 -23.44 -7.72 11.31
CA LYS A 67 -23.23 -6.43 11.98
C LYS A 67 -23.05 -6.55 13.50
N ASP A 68 -23.85 -7.36 14.17
CA ASP A 68 -23.78 -7.54 15.63
C ASP A 68 -22.53 -8.33 16.08
N LYS A 69 -22.12 -9.31 15.27
CA LYS A 69 -20.87 -10.05 15.48
C LYS A 69 -19.66 -9.14 15.25
N ASN A 70 -19.71 -8.35 14.19
CA ASN A 70 -18.63 -7.44 13.81
C ASN A 70 -18.50 -6.28 14.80
N ARG A 71 -19.62 -5.77 15.37
CA ARG A 71 -19.62 -4.71 16.37
C ARG A 71 -18.74 -5.02 17.57
N LYS A 72 -18.71 -6.29 18.01
CA LYS A 72 -17.91 -6.75 19.15
C LYS A 72 -16.39 -6.58 18.92
N LEU A 73 -15.94 -6.55 17.65
CA LEU A 73 -14.53 -6.35 17.33
C LEU A 73 -14.03 -4.93 17.68
N PHE A 74 -14.96 -3.97 17.83
CA PHE A 74 -14.68 -2.55 18.03
C PHE A 74 -14.94 -2.06 19.46
N GLU A 75 -15.56 -2.87 20.33
CA GLU A 75 -16.01 -2.44 21.68
C GLU A 75 -14.91 -1.85 22.55
N ASN A 76 -13.67 -2.31 22.42
CA ASN A 76 -12.53 -1.85 23.21
C ASN A 76 -11.57 -0.95 22.42
N LEU A 77 -12.00 -0.42 21.28
CA LEU A 77 -11.20 0.45 20.43
C LEU A 77 -11.67 1.91 20.53
N LYS A 78 -10.79 2.85 20.17
CA LYS A 78 -11.08 4.29 20.25
C LYS A 78 -12.34 4.70 19.52
N ILE A 79 -12.63 4.07 18.37
CA ILE A 79 -13.84 4.35 17.58
C ILE A 79 -15.13 4.06 18.34
N SER A 80 -15.12 3.17 19.34
CA SER A 80 -16.32 2.84 20.13
C SER A 80 -16.88 4.03 20.88
N GLY A 81 -16.05 5.01 21.24
CA GLY A 81 -16.43 6.27 21.87
C GLY A 81 -16.87 7.37 20.89
N SER A 82 -16.75 7.15 19.60
CA SER A 82 -17.10 8.12 18.56
C SER A 82 -18.58 8.06 18.22
N LYS A 83 -19.18 9.22 17.89
CA LYS A 83 -20.55 9.30 17.32
C LYS A 83 -20.66 8.51 16.00
N TYR A 84 -19.56 8.30 15.29
CA TYR A 84 -19.52 7.55 14.04
C TYR A 84 -19.63 6.04 14.21
N MET A 85 -19.60 5.54 15.46
CA MET A 85 -20.00 4.16 15.75
C MET A 85 -21.44 3.84 15.32
N ASN A 86 -22.26 4.87 15.10
CA ASN A 86 -23.59 4.72 14.52
C ASN A 86 -23.58 4.28 13.04
N GLU A 87 -22.45 4.44 12.34
CA GLU A 87 -22.30 4.00 10.93
C GLU A 87 -21.87 2.54 10.81
N GLN A 88 -21.56 1.88 11.94
CA GLN A 88 -21.13 0.48 11.95
C GLN A 88 -22.27 -0.44 11.48
N GLY A 89 -21.95 -1.33 10.54
CA GLY A 89 -22.86 -2.37 10.06
C GLY A 89 -24.03 -1.86 9.21
N LYS A 90 -23.87 -0.74 8.49
CA LYS A 90 -24.96 -0.14 7.70
C LYS A 90 -24.87 -0.40 6.20
N TYR A 91 -23.72 -0.82 5.68
CA TYR A 91 -23.48 -0.85 4.24
C TYR A 91 -23.11 -2.25 3.76
N PRO A 92 -23.61 -2.69 2.60
CA PRO A 92 -22.97 -3.82 1.92
C PRO A 92 -21.56 -3.42 1.50
N VAL A 93 -20.58 -4.33 1.68
CA VAL A 93 -19.16 -4.04 1.42
C VAL A 93 -18.61 -5.01 0.42
N ILE A 94 -18.22 -4.52 -0.77
CA ILE A 94 -17.47 -5.27 -1.76
C ILE A 94 -15.98 -5.09 -1.45
N PHE A 95 -15.29 -6.19 -1.11
CA PHE A 95 -13.85 -6.17 -0.83
C PHE A 95 -13.08 -6.97 -1.90
N ILE A 96 -12.18 -6.28 -2.60
CA ILE A 96 -11.37 -6.84 -3.68
C ILE A 96 -9.90 -6.71 -3.31
N SER A 97 -9.18 -7.83 -3.18
CA SER A 97 -7.71 -7.80 -3.10
C SER A 97 -7.12 -8.25 -4.44
N LEU A 98 -6.26 -7.41 -5.01
CA LEU A 98 -5.56 -7.68 -6.26
C LEU A 98 -4.11 -8.13 -6.04
N LYS A 99 -3.73 -8.38 -4.79
CA LYS A 99 -2.39 -8.78 -4.33
C LYS A 99 -1.83 -10.01 -5.06
N ASP A 100 -2.68 -11.00 -5.30
CA ASP A 100 -2.30 -12.29 -5.86
C ASP A 100 -2.51 -12.37 -7.38
N LEU A 101 -2.91 -11.26 -8.03
CA LEU A 101 -3.04 -11.18 -9.48
C LEU A 101 -1.66 -11.08 -10.13
N LYS A 102 -0.99 -12.23 -10.23
CA LYS A 102 0.31 -12.40 -10.88
C LYS A 102 0.17 -13.36 -12.04
N ALA A 103 0.42 -12.88 -13.24
CA ALA A 103 0.33 -13.65 -14.46
C ALA A 103 1.48 -13.27 -15.40
N ASP A 104 1.93 -14.22 -16.19
CA ASP A 104 2.98 -14.04 -17.19
C ASP A 104 2.43 -13.63 -18.56
N THR A 105 1.10 -13.78 -18.79
CA THR A 105 0.40 -13.33 -20.00
C THR A 105 -0.94 -12.67 -19.66
N TRP A 106 -1.46 -11.90 -20.63
CA TRP A 106 -2.75 -11.23 -20.49
C TRP A 106 -3.92 -12.23 -20.33
N GLU A 107 -3.93 -13.31 -21.09
CA GLU A 107 -4.97 -14.34 -21.02
C GLU A 107 -5.05 -14.97 -19.63
N LYS A 108 -3.89 -15.26 -19.02
CA LYS A 108 -3.85 -15.77 -17.64
C LYS A 108 -4.30 -14.72 -16.65
N CYS A 109 -3.94 -13.44 -16.85
CA CYS A 109 -4.38 -12.34 -16.01
C CYS A 109 -5.91 -12.23 -15.98
N ILE A 110 -6.57 -12.26 -17.14
CA ILE A 110 -8.03 -12.27 -17.26
C ILE A 110 -8.64 -13.47 -16.53
N LEU A 111 -8.03 -14.65 -16.61
CA LEU A 111 -8.52 -15.82 -15.88
C LEU A 111 -8.47 -15.63 -14.36
N GLU A 112 -7.40 -15.03 -13.84
CA GLU A 112 -7.28 -14.73 -12.41
C GLU A 112 -8.29 -13.65 -11.98
N ILE A 113 -8.52 -12.61 -12.79
CA ILE A 113 -9.56 -11.62 -12.54
C ILE A 113 -10.94 -12.28 -12.51
N LYS A 114 -11.27 -13.15 -13.48
CA LYS A 114 -12.52 -13.92 -13.48
C LYS A 114 -12.69 -14.77 -12.22
N LYS A 115 -11.62 -15.38 -11.72
CA LYS A 115 -11.66 -16.15 -10.46
C LYS A 115 -11.93 -15.24 -9.26
N THR A 116 -11.27 -14.09 -9.20
CA THR A 116 -11.43 -13.13 -8.12
C THR A 116 -12.84 -12.58 -8.08
N VAL A 117 -13.37 -12.11 -9.21
CA VAL A 117 -14.74 -11.62 -9.33
C VAL A 117 -15.76 -12.74 -9.02
N SER A 118 -15.57 -13.93 -9.58
CA SER A 118 -16.43 -15.09 -9.30
C SER A 118 -16.50 -15.43 -7.80
N LYS A 119 -15.38 -15.29 -7.07
CA LYS A 119 -15.36 -15.52 -5.62
C LYS A 119 -16.21 -14.49 -4.89
N ILE A 120 -16.10 -13.22 -5.26
CA ILE A 120 -16.91 -12.14 -4.67
C ILE A 120 -18.39 -12.38 -4.91
N TYR A 121 -18.78 -12.70 -6.14
CA TYR A 121 -20.17 -13.03 -6.47
C TYR A 121 -20.70 -14.24 -5.69
N ARG A 122 -19.86 -15.19 -5.33
CA ARG A 122 -20.27 -16.32 -4.46
C ARG A 122 -20.52 -15.91 -3.02
N GLU A 123 -19.80 -14.92 -2.51
CA GLU A 123 -20.03 -14.39 -1.17
C GLU A 123 -21.45 -13.81 -1.04
N PHE A 124 -21.98 -13.18 -2.09
CA PHE A 124 -23.31 -12.57 -2.12
C PHE A 124 -24.39 -13.43 -2.81
N GLN A 125 -24.19 -14.73 -2.97
CA GLN A 125 -25.12 -15.59 -3.73
C GLN A 125 -26.56 -15.56 -3.21
N TYR A 126 -26.78 -15.29 -1.94
CA TYR A 126 -28.08 -15.24 -1.30
C TYR A 126 -29.01 -14.15 -1.88
N ILE A 127 -28.46 -13.06 -2.45
CA ILE A 127 -29.29 -11.99 -3.03
C ILE A 127 -30.06 -12.44 -4.28
N THR A 128 -29.63 -13.53 -4.93
CA THR A 128 -30.26 -14.02 -6.15
C THR A 128 -31.66 -14.59 -5.96
N GLU A 129 -32.10 -14.82 -4.72
CA GLU A 129 -33.44 -15.31 -4.42
C GLU A 129 -34.54 -14.30 -4.77
N ASN A 130 -34.21 -12.99 -4.71
CA ASN A 130 -35.14 -11.90 -4.96
C ASN A 130 -34.97 -11.23 -6.34
N MET A 131 -34.05 -11.72 -7.18
CA MET A 131 -33.78 -11.19 -8.52
C MET A 131 -34.80 -11.71 -9.53
N ASP A 132 -35.07 -10.89 -10.55
CA ASP A 132 -35.75 -11.39 -11.75
C ASP A 132 -34.85 -12.38 -12.54
N GLU A 133 -35.44 -13.04 -13.55
CA GLU A 133 -34.72 -14.09 -14.31
C GLU A 133 -33.56 -13.54 -15.14
N ASP A 134 -33.64 -12.32 -15.67
CA ASP A 134 -32.59 -11.73 -16.49
C ASP A 134 -31.40 -11.31 -15.64
N ASP A 135 -31.62 -10.67 -14.53
CA ASP A 135 -30.59 -10.30 -13.54
C ASP A 135 -29.94 -11.54 -12.95
N LYS A 136 -30.73 -12.55 -12.61
CA LYS A 136 -30.24 -13.83 -12.10
C LYS A 136 -29.37 -14.57 -13.12
N ASN A 137 -29.72 -14.53 -14.41
CA ASN A 137 -28.93 -15.10 -15.48
C ASN A 137 -27.59 -14.33 -15.64
N THR A 138 -27.61 -13.02 -15.61
CA THR A 138 -26.43 -12.15 -15.65
C THR A 138 -25.52 -12.42 -14.47
N TYR A 139 -26.06 -12.41 -13.25
CA TYR A 139 -25.34 -12.74 -12.02
C TYR A 139 -24.66 -14.12 -12.09
N ASN A 140 -25.42 -15.16 -12.47
CA ASN A 140 -24.91 -16.52 -12.58
C ASN A 140 -23.87 -16.68 -13.69
N SER A 141 -23.96 -15.90 -14.75
CA SER A 141 -22.96 -15.89 -15.83
C SER A 141 -21.60 -15.40 -15.31
N ILE A 142 -21.58 -14.31 -14.56
CA ILE A 142 -20.37 -13.77 -13.93
C ILE A 142 -19.84 -14.75 -12.87
N LYS A 143 -20.69 -15.20 -11.95
CA LYS A 143 -20.33 -16.18 -10.91
C LYS A 143 -19.71 -17.45 -11.49
N ASN A 144 -20.20 -17.93 -12.61
CA ASN A 144 -19.73 -19.16 -13.26
C ASN A 144 -18.64 -18.92 -14.31
N ARG A 145 -18.14 -17.71 -14.47
CA ARG A 145 -16.99 -17.33 -15.32
C ARG A 145 -17.22 -17.65 -16.81
N LYS A 146 -18.44 -17.43 -17.34
CA LYS A 146 -18.74 -17.63 -18.76
C LYS A 146 -17.89 -16.68 -19.64
N ASN A 147 -17.69 -17.01 -20.91
CA ASN A 147 -16.75 -16.28 -21.79
C ASN A 147 -17.30 -14.98 -22.37
N ASP A 148 -18.62 -14.85 -22.47
CA ASP A 148 -19.39 -13.77 -23.08
C ASP A 148 -19.77 -12.63 -22.09
N ILE A 149 -19.01 -12.49 -20.99
CA ILE A 149 -19.34 -11.54 -19.93
C ILE A 149 -18.50 -10.29 -20.08
N ASP A 150 -19.12 -9.11 -19.92
CA ASP A 150 -18.40 -7.88 -19.68
C ASP A 150 -17.85 -7.84 -18.24
N LEU A 151 -16.61 -8.29 -18.11
CA LEU A 151 -15.92 -8.34 -16.83
C LEU A 151 -15.59 -6.94 -16.28
N ASN A 152 -15.51 -5.93 -17.16
CA ASN A 152 -15.13 -4.56 -16.81
C ASN A 152 -16.17 -3.88 -15.92
N THR A 153 -17.46 -4.20 -16.10
CA THR A 153 -18.58 -3.61 -15.35
C THR A 153 -19.08 -4.50 -14.22
N SER A 154 -18.43 -5.64 -13.99
CA SER A 154 -18.90 -6.64 -13.03
C SER A 154 -19.05 -6.14 -11.60
N ILE A 155 -18.22 -5.19 -11.16
CA ILE A 155 -18.29 -4.62 -9.80
C ILE A 155 -19.38 -3.57 -9.67
N GLU A 156 -19.59 -2.77 -10.72
CA GLU A 156 -20.73 -1.85 -10.81
C GLU A 156 -22.05 -2.63 -10.73
N LEU A 157 -22.23 -3.66 -11.58
CA LEU A 157 -23.40 -4.53 -11.56
C LEU A 157 -23.65 -5.17 -10.18
N LEU A 158 -22.61 -5.68 -9.54
CA LEU A 158 -22.76 -6.21 -8.18
C LEU A 158 -23.20 -5.14 -7.20
N SER A 159 -22.72 -3.89 -7.34
CA SER A 159 -23.13 -2.77 -6.50
C SER A 159 -24.63 -2.46 -6.66
N ASP A 160 -25.12 -2.51 -7.90
CA ASP A 160 -26.55 -2.27 -8.18
C ASP A 160 -27.42 -3.36 -7.57
N PHE A 161 -27.08 -4.62 -7.75
CA PHE A 161 -27.79 -5.75 -7.14
C PHE A 161 -27.80 -5.68 -5.61
N LEU A 162 -26.69 -5.27 -5.00
CA LEU A 162 -26.62 -5.12 -3.55
C LEU A 162 -27.44 -3.91 -3.06
N TYR A 163 -27.43 -2.80 -3.82
CA TYR A 163 -28.22 -1.63 -3.50
C TYR A 163 -29.73 -1.93 -3.59
N GLU A 164 -30.17 -2.65 -4.63
CA GLU A 164 -31.56 -3.10 -4.76
C GLU A 164 -31.98 -4.01 -3.62
N TYR A 165 -31.11 -4.96 -3.22
CA TYR A 165 -31.41 -5.90 -2.15
C TYR A 165 -31.48 -5.26 -0.76
N TYR A 166 -30.53 -4.37 -0.42
CA TYR A 166 -30.42 -3.78 0.92
C TYR A 166 -31.07 -2.41 1.06
N GLY A 167 -31.34 -1.69 -0.02
CA GLY A 167 -31.77 -0.30 0.01
C GLY A 167 -30.71 0.69 0.49
N ASN A 168 -29.46 0.23 0.65
CA ASN A 168 -28.34 1.03 1.11
C ASN A 168 -27.20 1.02 0.08
N LYS A 169 -26.60 2.18 -0.14
CA LYS A 169 -25.44 2.32 -1.04
C LYS A 169 -24.26 1.46 -0.58
N VAL A 170 -23.45 1.04 -1.50
CA VAL A 170 -22.35 0.07 -1.34
C VAL A 170 -21.05 0.77 -1.02
N ILE A 171 -20.21 0.18 -0.18
CA ILE A 171 -18.80 0.56 -0.03
C ILE A 171 -17.92 -0.42 -0.80
N ILE A 172 -17.06 0.12 -1.67
CA ILE A 172 -16.11 -0.67 -2.46
C ILE A 172 -14.70 -0.45 -1.91
N LEU A 173 -14.06 -1.52 -1.48
CA LEU A 173 -12.69 -1.55 -0.96
C LEU A 173 -11.80 -2.32 -1.93
N ILE A 174 -10.76 -1.67 -2.47
CA ILE A 174 -9.82 -2.28 -3.42
C ILE A 174 -8.41 -2.23 -2.84
N ASP A 175 -7.88 -3.38 -2.46
CA ASP A 175 -6.52 -3.50 -1.92
C ASP A 175 -5.51 -3.84 -3.01
N GLU A 176 -4.37 -3.13 -3.01
CA GLU A 176 -3.26 -3.26 -3.97
C GLU A 176 -3.71 -3.06 -5.44
N TYR A 177 -4.44 -1.96 -5.72
CA TYR A 177 -4.98 -1.64 -7.04
C TYR A 177 -3.94 -1.60 -8.17
N ASP A 178 -2.70 -1.25 -7.85
CA ASP A 178 -1.59 -1.11 -8.80
C ASP A 178 -0.81 -2.40 -9.05
N SER A 179 -1.00 -3.42 -8.22
CA SER A 179 -0.27 -4.69 -8.30
C SER A 179 -0.39 -5.40 -9.65
N PRO A 180 -1.59 -5.57 -10.26
CA PRO A 180 -1.72 -6.22 -11.56
C PRO A 180 -1.11 -5.39 -12.70
N ILE A 181 -1.09 -4.09 -12.59
CA ILE A 181 -0.53 -3.17 -13.60
C ILE A 181 1.00 -3.24 -13.57
N ILE A 182 1.59 -3.24 -12.38
CA ILE A 182 3.04 -3.43 -12.20
C ILE A 182 3.46 -4.82 -12.70
N ASN A 183 2.65 -5.85 -12.43
CA ASN A 183 2.92 -7.19 -12.95
C ASN A 183 2.86 -7.23 -14.48
N ALA A 184 1.88 -6.58 -15.09
CA ALA A 184 1.71 -6.49 -16.54
C ALA A 184 2.89 -5.80 -17.23
N LEU A 185 3.44 -4.75 -16.59
CA LEU A 185 4.63 -4.05 -17.09
C LEU A 185 5.83 -4.99 -17.14
N ASN A 186 6.08 -5.75 -16.07
CA ASN A 186 7.20 -6.69 -15.98
C ASN A 186 7.09 -7.87 -16.96
N ASN A 187 5.87 -8.18 -17.44
CA ASN A 187 5.59 -9.32 -18.32
C ASN A 187 5.15 -8.92 -19.74
N GLY A 188 5.19 -7.63 -20.10
CA GLY A 188 5.04 -7.16 -21.48
C GLY A 188 3.61 -7.03 -21.99
N TYR A 189 2.56 -7.15 -21.13
CA TYR A 189 1.15 -6.96 -21.52
C TYR A 189 0.51 -5.71 -20.86
N TYR A 190 1.33 -4.68 -20.67
CA TYR A 190 0.97 -3.44 -19.98
C TYR A 190 -0.22 -2.69 -20.58
N ASN A 191 -0.26 -2.57 -21.94
CA ASN A 191 -1.30 -1.81 -22.62
C ASN A 191 -2.68 -2.46 -22.45
N GLU A 192 -2.75 -3.79 -22.54
CA GLU A 192 -3.97 -4.56 -22.32
C GLU A 192 -4.48 -4.39 -20.90
N ALA A 193 -3.57 -4.48 -19.91
CA ALA A 193 -3.92 -4.29 -18.51
C ALA A 193 -4.43 -2.88 -18.23
N ILE A 194 -3.77 -1.83 -18.74
CA ILE A 194 -4.22 -0.45 -18.56
C ILE A 194 -5.61 -0.23 -19.12
N ASN A 195 -5.86 -0.67 -20.36
CA ASN A 195 -7.16 -0.53 -21.00
C ASN A 195 -8.27 -1.21 -20.20
N PHE A 196 -8.01 -2.41 -19.70
CA PHE A 196 -8.95 -3.14 -18.86
C PHE A 196 -9.20 -2.44 -17.53
N PHE A 197 -8.16 -2.16 -16.75
CA PHE A 197 -8.30 -1.62 -15.40
C PHE A 197 -8.82 -0.19 -15.40
N GLN A 198 -8.58 0.59 -16.47
CA GLN A 198 -9.19 1.91 -16.64
C GLN A 198 -10.72 1.82 -16.64
N VAL A 199 -11.30 0.90 -17.42
CA VAL A 199 -12.76 0.70 -17.46
C VAL A 199 -13.24 0.08 -16.15
N PHE A 200 -12.56 -0.94 -15.64
CA PHE A 200 -12.94 -1.64 -14.41
C PHE A 200 -13.02 -0.72 -13.20
N TYR A 201 -12.04 0.16 -12.98
CA TYR A 201 -12.10 1.12 -11.86
C TYR A 201 -13.06 2.28 -12.15
N SER A 202 -13.17 2.72 -13.40
CA SER A 202 -14.06 3.82 -13.75
C SER A 202 -15.53 3.43 -13.57
N SER A 203 -15.94 2.26 -14.01
CA SER A 203 -17.31 1.76 -13.82
C SER A 203 -17.64 1.60 -12.32
N ALA A 204 -16.74 0.96 -11.58
CA ALA A 204 -16.96 0.72 -10.16
C ALA A 204 -17.02 2.00 -9.30
N LEU A 205 -16.28 3.07 -9.67
CA LEU A 205 -16.00 4.19 -8.76
C LEU A 205 -16.48 5.55 -9.25
N LYS A 206 -16.70 5.75 -10.56
CA LYS A 206 -17.07 7.07 -11.10
C LYS A 206 -18.54 7.24 -11.40
N THR A 207 -19.08 6.33 -12.19
CA THR A 207 -20.45 6.40 -12.72
C THR A 207 -21.42 5.54 -11.92
N ASN A 208 -20.97 4.97 -10.84
CA ASN A 208 -21.73 4.06 -10.00
C ASN A 208 -22.64 4.81 -9.01
N ASP A 209 -23.91 4.93 -9.33
CA ASP A 209 -24.91 5.61 -8.49
C ASP A 209 -25.18 4.87 -7.19
N SER A 210 -24.89 3.57 -7.15
CA SER A 210 -25.02 2.72 -5.97
C SER A 210 -23.83 2.85 -5.01
N LEU A 211 -22.75 3.58 -5.40
CA LEU A 211 -21.57 3.78 -4.55
C LEU A 211 -21.83 4.76 -3.41
N LYS A 212 -21.43 4.37 -2.19
CA LYS A 212 -21.35 5.27 -1.02
C LYS A 212 -19.94 5.84 -0.87
N TYR A 213 -18.94 4.95 -0.77
CA TYR A 213 -17.52 5.27 -0.69
C TYR A 213 -16.70 4.24 -1.46
N GLY A 214 -15.70 4.70 -2.21
CA GLY A 214 -14.64 3.89 -2.77
C GLY A 214 -13.34 4.12 -2.02
N ILE A 215 -12.67 3.06 -1.56
CA ILE A 215 -11.38 3.18 -0.87
C ILE A 215 -10.39 2.24 -1.54
N LEU A 216 -9.28 2.81 -2.01
CA LEU A 216 -8.23 2.05 -2.70
C LEU A 216 -6.93 2.15 -1.92
N THR A 217 -6.13 1.09 -1.98
CA THR A 217 -4.74 1.11 -1.52
C THR A 217 -3.79 0.64 -2.59
N GLY A 218 -2.58 1.21 -2.59
CA GLY A 218 -1.48 0.84 -3.48
C GLY A 218 -0.15 1.35 -2.96
N ILE A 219 0.89 1.20 -3.78
CA ILE A 219 2.22 1.75 -3.53
C ILE A 219 2.42 3.02 -4.34
N THR A 220 2.05 2.99 -5.61
CA THR A 220 2.28 4.05 -6.57
C THR A 220 1.02 4.88 -6.84
N ARG A 221 1.21 6.08 -7.36
CA ARG A 221 0.14 6.94 -7.85
C ARG A 221 0.14 6.91 -9.40
N ILE A 222 -0.62 5.99 -9.99
CA ILE A 222 -0.72 5.84 -11.44
C ILE A 222 -1.83 6.76 -11.98
N ILE A 223 -1.54 8.04 -12.19
CA ILE A 223 -2.57 9.02 -12.59
C ILE A 223 -2.52 9.34 -14.09
N LYS A 224 -1.32 9.52 -14.66
CA LYS A 224 -1.18 10.01 -16.05
C LYS A 224 -1.59 9.01 -17.14
N GLU A 225 -1.78 7.74 -16.80
CA GLU A 225 -2.16 6.72 -17.78
C GLU A 225 -3.67 6.57 -17.99
N GLY A 226 -4.44 7.55 -17.50
CA GLY A 226 -5.87 7.56 -17.70
C GLY A 226 -6.67 6.63 -16.77
N ILE A 227 -6.03 5.81 -15.94
CA ILE A 227 -6.74 4.89 -15.01
C ILE A 227 -7.73 5.67 -14.15
N PHE A 228 -7.32 6.86 -13.72
CA PHE A 228 -8.16 7.75 -12.93
C PHE A 228 -8.50 9.08 -13.63
N SER A 229 -8.16 9.25 -14.92
CA SER A 229 -8.46 10.50 -15.65
C SER A 229 -9.96 10.77 -15.74
N GLY A 230 -10.74 9.72 -15.58
CA GLY A 230 -12.18 9.80 -15.48
C GLY A 230 -12.70 10.12 -14.07
N LEU A 231 -11.93 9.94 -13.00
CA LEU A 231 -12.37 10.14 -11.61
C LEU A 231 -12.10 11.58 -11.14
N ASN A 232 -13.03 12.49 -11.38
CA ASN A 232 -12.93 13.87 -10.89
C ASN A 232 -13.13 13.98 -9.36
N ASN A 233 -13.52 12.88 -8.70
CA ASN A 233 -13.87 12.77 -7.29
C ASN A 233 -12.84 12.02 -6.47
N LEU A 234 -11.64 11.76 -7.02
CA LEU A 234 -10.58 11.00 -6.34
C LEU A 234 -9.78 11.88 -5.39
N TYR A 235 -9.88 11.61 -4.09
CA TYR A 235 -9.01 12.17 -3.07
C TYR A 235 -7.76 11.30 -2.89
N VAL A 236 -6.60 11.80 -3.33
CA VAL A 236 -5.34 11.05 -3.28
C VAL A 236 -4.56 11.43 -2.05
N ASN A 237 -4.25 10.44 -1.21
CA ASN A 237 -3.46 10.58 -0.01
C ASN A 237 -2.17 9.76 -0.10
N THR A 238 -1.04 10.47 -0.25
CA THR A 238 0.30 9.86 -0.40
C THR A 238 1.12 9.98 0.89
N VAL A 239 2.35 9.48 0.88
CA VAL A 239 3.32 9.68 1.98
C VAL A 239 3.66 11.17 2.22
N LEU A 240 3.37 12.04 1.25
CA LEU A 240 3.58 13.48 1.36
C LEU A 240 2.39 14.22 2.01
N SER A 241 1.21 13.58 2.08
CA SER A 241 -0.01 14.15 2.63
C SER A 241 0.03 14.17 4.16
N GLN A 242 -0.51 15.22 4.77
CA GLN A 242 -0.62 15.32 6.23
C GLN A 242 -1.76 14.47 6.79
N ASP A 243 -2.89 14.46 6.07
CA ASP A 243 -4.05 13.67 6.46
C ASP A 243 -3.72 12.18 6.48
N TYR A 244 -4.30 11.45 7.40
CA TYR A 244 -4.16 10.00 7.58
C TYR A 244 -2.72 9.48 7.78
N ALA A 245 -1.75 10.35 8.04
CA ALA A 245 -0.34 9.98 8.14
C ALA A 245 -0.07 8.95 9.25
N GLU A 246 -0.75 9.08 10.40
CA GLU A 246 -0.53 8.25 11.59
C GLU A 246 -1.22 6.88 11.56
N TYR A 247 -2.12 6.63 10.59
CA TYR A 247 -2.85 5.35 10.50
C TYR A 247 -2.08 4.25 9.77
N PHE A 248 -1.03 4.63 9.03
CA PHE A 248 -0.21 3.69 8.27
C PHE A 248 1.21 3.66 8.84
N GLY A 249 1.51 2.61 9.60
CA GLY A 249 2.75 2.49 10.35
C GLY A 249 2.58 2.73 11.84
N LEU A 250 3.68 2.90 12.57
CA LEU A 250 3.69 3.06 14.02
C LEU A 250 4.34 4.39 14.41
N LEU A 251 3.75 5.08 15.39
CA LEU A 251 4.33 6.25 16.04
C LEU A 251 5.33 5.81 17.12
N GLU A 252 6.24 6.71 17.53
CA GLU A 252 7.24 6.39 18.53
C GLU A 252 6.66 5.99 19.91
N ASN A 253 5.61 6.66 20.35
CA ASN A 253 4.91 6.29 21.58
C ASN A 253 4.29 4.89 21.48
N GLU A 254 3.69 4.54 20.33
CA GLU A 254 3.12 3.21 20.10
C GLU A 254 4.21 2.12 20.11
N VAL A 255 5.36 2.39 19.51
CA VAL A 255 6.51 1.47 19.54
C VAL A 255 7.02 1.31 20.97
N THR A 256 7.14 2.38 21.75
CA THR A 256 7.57 2.32 23.15
C THR A 256 6.60 1.48 23.97
N GLU A 257 5.30 1.72 23.85
CA GLU A 257 4.26 0.94 24.53
C GLU A 257 4.31 -0.56 24.15
N MET A 258 4.57 -0.88 22.87
CA MET A 258 4.74 -2.27 22.43
C MET A 258 5.97 -2.94 23.08
N LEU A 259 7.11 -2.25 23.06
CA LEU A 259 8.37 -2.78 23.61
C LEU A 259 8.24 -3.03 25.13
N ASP A 260 7.62 -2.08 25.85
CA ASP A 260 7.38 -2.20 27.29
C ASP A 260 6.38 -3.32 27.62
N TYR A 261 5.28 -3.43 26.84
CA TYR A 261 4.29 -4.50 27.01
C TYR A 261 4.90 -5.91 26.88
N PHE A 262 5.81 -6.09 25.91
CA PHE A 262 6.50 -7.36 25.70
C PHE A 262 7.75 -7.51 26.56
N GLU A 263 8.07 -6.53 27.44
CA GLU A 263 9.24 -6.56 28.35
C GLU A 263 10.56 -6.75 27.58
N ILE A 264 10.69 -6.12 26.41
CA ILE A 264 11.90 -6.18 25.62
C ILE A 264 12.94 -5.22 26.23
N LYS A 265 14.15 -5.73 26.49
CA LYS A 265 15.27 -4.85 26.82
C LYS A 265 15.76 -4.17 25.54
N TYR A 266 15.54 -2.87 25.45
CA TYR A 266 15.91 -2.10 24.27
C TYR A 266 16.66 -0.80 24.59
N LYS A 267 17.39 -0.30 23.61
CA LYS A 267 17.93 1.05 23.60
C LYS A 267 17.15 1.82 22.55
N MET A 268 16.27 2.73 22.96
CA MET A 268 15.40 3.46 22.03
C MET A 268 16.18 4.15 20.90
N LYS A 269 17.38 4.66 21.20
CA LYS A 269 18.27 5.22 20.16
C LYS A 269 18.62 4.21 19.06
N GLU A 270 18.82 2.94 19.41
CA GLU A 270 19.14 1.88 18.46
C GLU A 270 17.92 1.50 17.63
N VAL A 271 16.76 1.29 18.27
CA VAL A 271 15.48 1.01 17.60
C VAL A 271 15.13 2.13 16.61
N ARG A 272 15.28 3.38 17.05
CA ARG A 272 15.06 4.58 16.21
C ARG A 272 15.99 4.61 15.01
N ASN A 273 17.28 4.36 15.19
CA ASN A 273 18.25 4.38 14.09
C ASN A 273 18.01 3.29 13.04
N TRP A 274 17.47 2.14 13.46
CA TRP A 274 17.23 1.01 12.57
C TRP A 274 15.88 1.06 11.87
N TYR A 275 14.80 1.52 12.53
CA TYR A 275 13.44 1.27 12.05
C TYR A 275 12.56 2.53 11.93
N ASN A 276 12.99 3.68 12.47
CA ASN A 276 12.32 4.96 12.30
C ASN A 276 12.77 5.66 11.00
N GLY A 277 12.35 6.92 10.84
CA GLY A 277 12.86 7.85 9.83
C GLY A 277 11.98 7.98 8.62
N TYR A 278 10.90 7.21 8.49
CA TYR A 278 9.88 7.49 7.48
C TYR A 278 9.08 8.73 7.88
N CYS A 279 9.00 9.71 6.97
CA CYS A 279 8.25 10.92 7.20
C CYS A 279 6.97 10.92 6.33
N PHE A 280 5.82 10.63 6.96
CA PHE A 280 4.52 10.73 6.29
C PHE A 280 3.85 12.03 6.73
N GLY A 281 3.51 12.91 5.76
CA GLY A 281 3.12 14.25 6.12
C GLY A 281 4.17 14.93 7.00
N ASP A 282 3.83 15.23 8.25
CA ASP A 282 4.71 15.78 9.28
C ASP A 282 5.06 14.76 10.40
N LYS A 283 4.62 13.51 10.27
CA LYS A 283 4.77 12.45 11.26
C LYS A 283 5.99 11.57 10.99
N GLN A 284 6.74 11.30 12.05
CA GLN A 284 7.79 10.28 12.04
C GLN A 284 7.18 8.90 12.29
N ILE A 285 7.42 7.99 11.36
CA ILE A 285 6.75 6.68 11.30
C ILE A 285 7.79 5.57 11.31
N TYR A 286 7.53 4.54 12.11
CA TYR A 286 8.26 3.27 12.12
C TYR A 286 7.59 2.26 11.20
N ASN A 287 8.40 1.41 10.57
CA ASN A 287 7.89 0.28 9.79
C ASN A 287 7.33 -0.81 10.74
N PRO A 288 6.02 -1.14 10.68
CA PRO A 288 5.42 -2.14 11.56
C PRO A 288 6.04 -3.52 11.42
N TRP A 289 6.40 -3.93 10.20
CA TRP A 289 7.00 -5.25 9.95
C TRP A 289 8.34 -5.40 10.68
N SER A 290 9.19 -4.38 10.61
CA SER A 290 10.49 -4.40 11.27
C SER A 290 10.34 -4.42 12.79
N ILE A 291 9.43 -3.62 13.35
CA ILE A 291 9.16 -3.61 14.80
C ILE A 291 8.61 -4.94 15.29
N VAL A 292 7.63 -5.53 14.59
CA VAL A 292 7.02 -6.82 14.99
C VAL A 292 8.04 -7.96 14.95
N ASN A 293 8.94 -7.99 13.96
CA ASN A 293 10.01 -8.99 13.89
C ASN A 293 11.08 -8.73 14.95
N TYR A 294 11.44 -7.48 15.22
CA TYR A 294 12.34 -7.12 16.32
C TYR A 294 11.79 -7.58 17.68
N LEU A 295 10.48 -7.40 17.93
CA LEU A 295 9.83 -7.90 19.13
C LEU A 295 10.00 -9.43 19.30
N LYS A 296 9.89 -10.17 18.20
CA LYS A 296 10.01 -11.64 18.21
C LYS A 296 11.45 -12.10 18.41
N GLU A 297 12.36 -11.54 17.62
CA GLU A 297 13.74 -12.03 17.56
C GLU A 297 14.64 -11.36 18.61
N LYS A 298 14.27 -10.16 19.10
CA LYS A 298 15.01 -9.35 20.09
C LYS A 298 16.40 -8.94 19.61
N GLU A 299 16.59 -8.89 18.31
CA GLU A 299 17.83 -8.57 17.64
C GLU A 299 17.60 -7.50 16.56
N VAL A 300 18.50 -6.53 16.44
CA VAL A 300 18.42 -5.52 15.37
C VAL A 300 19.06 -6.06 14.11
N LYS A 301 18.28 -6.10 13.02
CA LYS A 301 18.71 -6.50 11.68
C LYS A 301 17.74 -6.02 10.62
N ALA A 302 18.11 -6.17 9.35
CA ALA A 302 17.26 -5.78 8.23
C ALA A 302 16.13 -6.81 8.04
N TYR A 303 14.92 -6.49 8.50
CA TYR A 303 13.74 -7.37 8.38
C TYR A 303 12.91 -7.06 7.13
N TRP A 304 12.65 -5.78 6.87
CA TRP A 304 11.82 -5.36 5.74
C TRP A 304 12.57 -5.41 4.42
N ALA A 305 13.79 -4.93 4.40
CA ALA A 305 14.63 -4.86 3.21
C ALA A 305 14.89 -6.24 2.59
N ASN A 306 15.10 -7.27 3.42
CA ASN A 306 15.40 -8.63 2.95
C ASN A 306 14.19 -9.37 2.37
N VAL A 307 12.96 -8.88 2.55
CA VAL A 307 11.72 -9.58 2.17
C VAL A 307 10.91 -8.83 1.13
N SER A 308 11.26 -7.56 0.87
CA SER A 308 10.51 -6.69 -0.02
C SER A 308 11.10 -6.64 -1.44
N GLY A 309 11.50 -7.79 -2.02
CA GLY A 309 11.95 -7.84 -3.41
C GLY A 309 11.07 -6.93 -4.29
N ASN A 310 11.64 -5.86 -4.83
CA ASN A 310 10.95 -4.93 -5.71
C ASN A 310 11.56 -5.07 -7.11
N ILE A 311 11.07 -6.08 -7.84
CA ILE A 311 11.53 -6.39 -9.20
C ILE A 311 11.50 -5.14 -10.09
N LEU A 312 10.50 -4.27 -9.93
CA LEU A 312 10.42 -3.01 -10.69
C LEU A 312 11.62 -2.10 -10.39
N LEU A 313 11.98 -1.98 -9.11
CA LEU A 313 13.11 -1.16 -8.68
C LEU A 313 14.44 -1.74 -9.17
N GLU A 314 14.61 -3.05 -9.07
CA GLU A 314 15.80 -3.75 -9.55
C GLU A 314 15.94 -3.58 -11.06
N ASN A 315 14.88 -3.78 -11.84
CA ASN A 315 14.86 -3.54 -13.28
C ASN A 315 15.19 -2.08 -13.64
N MET A 316 14.70 -1.11 -12.88
CA MET A 316 15.01 0.30 -13.11
C MET A 316 16.47 0.62 -12.80
N LEU A 317 17.02 0.08 -11.73
CA LEU A 317 18.42 0.26 -11.38
C LEU A 317 19.34 -0.37 -12.43
N ASP A 318 18.97 -1.52 -12.99
CA ASP A 318 19.76 -2.18 -14.02
C ASP A 318 19.89 -1.35 -15.32
N HIS A 319 18.93 -0.48 -15.58
CA HIS A 319 18.93 0.40 -16.77
C HIS A 319 19.25 1.86 -16.44
N ALA A 320 19.47 2.20 -15.16
CA ALA A 320 19.73 3.58 -14.72
C ALA A 320 21.11 4.09 -15.17
N GLY A 321 21.16 5.39 -15.48
CA GLY A 321 22.39 6.08 -15.83
C GLY A 321 23.35 6.25 -14.65
N GLU A 322 24.60 6.61 -14.94
CA GLU A 322 25.66 6.83 -13.94
C GLU A 322 25.29 7.87 -12.88
N SER A 323 24.53 8.91 -13.27
CA SER A 323 24.06 9.97 -12.38
C SER A 323 23.21 9.44 -11.22
N VAL A 324 22.38 8.42 -11.48
CA VAL A 324 21.56 7.78 -10.43
C VAL A 324 22.42 7.11 -9.39
N TYR A 325 23.49 6.43 -9.82
CA TYR A 325 24.42 5.76 -8.89
C TYR A 325 25.25 6.73 -8.07
N ILE A 326 25.66 7.85 -8.66
CA ILE A 326 26.34 8.93 -7.93
C ILE A 326 25.45 9.47 -6.80
N ASP A 327 24.18 9.71 -7.10
CA ASP A 327 23.23 10.20 -6.09
C ASP A 327 22.87 9.13 -5.06
N LEU A 328 22.72 7.87 -5.47
CA LEU A 328 22.53 6.76 -4.53
C LEU A 328 23.70 6.62 -3.56
N LYS A 329 24.96 6.82 -4.04
CA LYS A 329 26.13 6.83 -3.17
C LYS A 329 26.04 7.95 -2.14
N LYS A 330 25.73 9.18 -2.54
CA LYS A 330 25.54 10.30 -1.62
C LYS A 330 24.47 10.00 -0.55
N PHE A 331 23.32 9.38 -0.96
CA PHE A 331 22.30 8.92 -0.02
C PHE A 331 22.84 7.89 0.98
N THR A 332 23.66 6.93 0.52
CA THR A 332 24.26 5.93 1.43
C THR A 332 25.30 6.56 2.36
N ASP A 333 25.97 7.62 1.94
CA ASP A 333 26.89 8.40 2.79
C ASP A 333 26.14 9.27 3.81
N GLY A 334 24.80 9.34 3.71
CA GLY A 334 23.92 10.03 4.69
C GLY A 334 23.52 11.43 4.27
N GLU A 335 23.77 11.82 3.02
CA GLU A 335 23.37 13.13 2.51
C GLU A 335 21.87 13.16 2.20
N SER A 336 21.30 14.37 2.21
CA SER A 336 19.98 14.67 1.67
C SER A 336 20.13 15.38 0.34
N ILE A 337 19.38 14.95 -0.66
CA ILE A 337 19.48 15.50 -2.02
C ILE A 337 18.13 16.05 -2.45
N GLU A 338 18.12 17.26 -3.01
CA GLU A 338 16.93 17.88 -3.56
C GLU A 338 16.53 17.17 -4.86
N LYS A 339 15.30 16.64 -4.91
CA LYS A 339 14.72 15.97 -6.08
C LYS A 339 13.33 16.50 -6.38
N TYR A 340 13.03 16.59 -7.66
CA TYR A 340 11.69 16.91 -8.13
C TYR A 340 10.78 15.67 -8.00
N ILE A 341 9.62 15.85 -7.39
CA ILE A 341 8.59 14.81 -7.26
C ILE A 341 7.32 15.29 -7.95
N SER A 342 6.97 14.64 -9.04
CA SER A 342 5.78 14.96 -9.81
C SER A 342 4.49 14.59 -9.06
N ASP A 343 3.46 15.40 -9.19
CA ASP A 343 2.12 15.07 -8.66
C ASP A 343 1.40 13.97 -9.44
N GLY A 344 1.95 13.55 -10.57
CA GLY A 344 1.40 12.46 -11.38
C GLY A 344 2.44 11.91 -12.34
N THR A 345 2.72 10.63 -12.21
CA THR A 345 3.68 9.90 -13.04
C THR A 345 2.99 8.75 -13.73
N THR A 346 3.44 8.38 -14.93
CA THR A 346 3.08 7.10 -15.55
C THR A 346 4.07 6.04 -15.10
N ILE A 347 3.65 4.78 -14.94
CA ILE A 347 4.61 3.69 -14.71
C ILE A 347 5.56 3.57 -15.91
N LYS A 348 5.08 3.85 -17.12
CA LYS A 348 5.90 3.82 -18.33
C LYS A 348 6.97 4.90 -18.35
N SER A 349 6.68 6.11 -17.84
CA SER A 349 7.69 7.17 -17.73
C SER A 349 8.74 6.86 -16.67
N LEU A 350 8.37 6.15 -15.62
CA LEU A 350 9.32 5.67 -14.60
C LEU A 350 10.45 4.82 -15.19
N LEU A 351 10.18 4.06 -16.27
CA LEU A 351 11.20 3.22 -16.92
C LEU A 351 12.13 3.98 -17.86
N ASN A 352 11.73 5.16 -18.32
CA ASN A 352 12.42 5.88 -19.39
C ASN A 352 13.06 7.20 -18.93
N ASN A 353 12.92 7.56 -17.65
CA ASN A 353 13.41 8.83 -17.13
C ASN A 353 14.07 8.63 -15.77
N ASP A 354 15.38 8.82 -15.72
CA ASP A 354 16.19 8.75 -14.50
C ASP A 354 15.68 9.68 -13.38
N ASP A 355 15.05 10.81 -13.72
CA ASP A 355 14.51 11.73 -12.71
C ASP A 355 13.25 11.20 -12.02
N GLU A 356 12.50 10.31 -12.66
CA GLU A 356 11.28 9.73 -12.09
C GLU A 356 11.55 8.52 -11.17
N ILE A 357 12.75 7.95 -11.20
CA ILE A 357 13.15 6.86 -10.32
C ILE A 357 13.05 7.27 -8.83
N TRP A 358 13.34 8.53 -8.53
CA TRP A 358 13.31 9.07 -7.16
C TRP A 358 11.91 9.06 -6.57
N GLN A 359 10.91 9.25 -7.42
CA GLN A 359 9.52 9.16 -7.02
C GLN A 359 9.12 7.73 -6.64
N LEU A 360 9.58 6.74 -7.41
CA LEU A 360 9.36 5.33 -7.07
C LEU A 360 10.06 4.97 -5.75
N PHE A 361 11.30 5.43 -5.55
CA PHE A 361 12.03 5.23 -4.29
C PHE A 361 11.29 5.83 -3.09
N LEU A 362 10.72 7.04 -3.25
CA LEU A 362 9.96 7.71 -2.21
C LEU A 362 8.67 6.93 -1.87
N TYR A 363 7.85 6.60 -2.87
CA TYR A 363 6.56 5.95 -2.63
C TYR A 363 6.69 4.48 -2.23
N SER A 364 7.74 3.79 -2.64
CA SER A 364 8.03 2.43 -2.17
C SER A 364 8.73 2.37 -0.82
N GLY A 365 9.17 3.51 -0.24
CA GLY A 365 9.74 3.59 1.08
C GLY A 365 11.25 3.33 1.16
N TYR A 366 11.96 3.38 0.04
CA TYR A 366 13.43 3.32 0.04
C TYR A 366 14.07 4.68 0.31
N LEU A 367 13.34 5.76 -0.03
CA LEU A 367 13.66 7.12 0.37
C LEU A 367 12.50 7.72 1.16
N THR A 368 12.78 8.79 1.87
CA THR A 368 11.80 9.60 2.58
C THR A 368 12.15 11.07 2.42
N LYS A 369 11.19 11.96 2.62
CA LYS A 369 11.49 13.39 2.69
C LYS A 369 12.23 13.71 3.99
N SER A 370 13.15 14.65 3.96
CA SER A 370 13.74 15.23 5.18
C SER A 370 12.72 16.12 5.88
N GLU A 371 12.97 16.44 7.17
CA GLU A 371 12.11 17.35 7.95
C GLU A 371 12.25 18.81 7.51
N GLU A 372 13.26 19.13 6.71
CA GLU A 372 13.46 20.46 6.15
C GLU A 372 12.32 20.83 5.20
N GLN A 373 11.85 22.07 5.30
CA GLN A 373 10.66 22.56 4.62
C GLN A 373 10.71 22.37 3.10
N ILE A 374 9.53 22.07 2.53
CA ILE A 374 9.28 22.08 1.07
C ILE A 374 9.65 23.45 0.52
N LYS A 375 10.68 23.54 -0.29
CA LYS A 375 10.92 24.73 -1.11
C LYS A 375 10.02 24.64 -2.32
N ARG A 376 8.89 25.38 -2.30
CA ARG A 376 8.15 25.66 -3.54
C ARG A 376 9.00 26.66 -4.32
N LYS A 377 9.68 26.19 -5.36
CA LYS A 377 10.32 27.08 -6.32
C LYS A 377 9.27 27.51 -7.35
N GLU A 378 8.97 28.80 -7.40
CA GLU A 378 8.38 29.38 -8.60
C GLU A 378 9.37 29.24 -9.74
N PHE A 379 9.03 28.43 -10.73
CA PHE A 379 9.78 28.40 -11.97
C PHE A 379 9.17 29.40 -12.94
N SER A 380 9.98 30.43 -13.24
CA SER A 380 9.86 31.36 -14.39
C SER A 380 8.57 32.19 -14.51
N GLU A 381 8.65 33.21 -15.32
CA GLU A 381 7.60 34.14 -15.80
C GLU A 381 6.31 33.47 -16.31
N GLN A 382 6.23 32.14 -16.36
CA GLN A 382 5.09 31.34 -16.84
C GLN A 382 4.26 30.64 -15.74
N GLY A 383 4.58 30.83 -14.44
CA GLY A 383 3.71 30.42 -13.33
C GLY A 383 3.61 28.92 -13.05
N TYR A 384 4.59 28.11 -13.45
CA TYR A 384 4.64 26.69 -13.06
C TYR A 384 5.25 26.51 -11.67
N PHE A 385 4.51 25.84 -10.78
CA PHE A 385 5.04 25.42 -9.47
C PHE A 385 5.64 24.04 -9.58
N THR A 386 6.89 23.89 -9.17
CA THR A 386 7.54 22.57 -9.03
C THR A 386 7.68 22.20 -7.56
N ASN A 387 7.23 21.00 -7.19
CA ASN A 387 7.44 20.47 -5.85
C ASN A 387 8.81 19.78 -5.79
N THR A 388 9.80 20.41 -5.16
CA THR A 388 11.07 19.79 -4.86
C THR A 388 11.14 19.41 -3.39
N TYR A 389 11.70 18.24 -3.10
CA TYR A 389 11.86 17.71 -1.75
C TYR A 389 13.29 17.30 -1.51
N ASN A 390 13.83 17.62 -0.33
CA ASN A 390 15.05 17.01 0.13
C ASN A 390 14.77 15.57 0.54
N LEU A 391 15.25 14.61 -0.24
CA LEU A 391 15.12 13.19 0.03
C LEU A 391 16.33 12.66 0.78
N LYS A 392 16.12 11.65 1.61
CA LYS A 392 17.17 10.92 2.34
C LYS A 392 16.79 9.45 2.52
N ILE A 393 17.76 8.61 2.81
CA ILE A 393 17.51 7.25 3.29
C ILE A 393 16.88 7.32 4.69
N PRO A 394 15.75 6.62 4.96
CA PRO A 394 15.05 6.75 6.22
C PRO A 394 15.86 6.25 7.43
N ASN A 395 16.58 5.13 7.31
CA ASN A 395 17.21 4.47 8.44
C ASN A 395 18.34 3.51 8.04
N ARG A 396 18.95 2.86 9.05
CA ARG A 396 20.05 1.91 8.85
C ARG A 396 19.64 0.65 8.10
N GLU A 397 18.40 0.18 8.28
CA GLU A 397 17.89 -0.99 7.57
C GLU A 397 17.93 -0.78 6.05
N ILE A 398 17.44 0.36 5.57
CA ILE A 398 17.43 0.70 4.14
C ILE A 398 18.84 1.04 3.64
N ARG A 399 19.65 1.67 4.49
CA ARG A 399 21.06 1.95 4.14
C ARG A 399 21.83 0.65 3.87
N SER A 400 21.63 -0.38 4.71
CA SER A 400 22.29 -1.68 4.48
C SER A 400 21.82 -2.37 3.20
N TYR A 401 20.54 -2.20 2.82
CA TYR A 401 20.02 -2.72 1.55
C TYR A 401 20.71 -2.10 0.33
N PHE A 402 20.86 -0.76 0.30
CA PHE A 402 21.57 -0.11 -0.79
C PHE A 402 23.06 -0.48 -0.82
N GLY A 403 23.70 -0.61 0.35
CA GLY A 403 25.06 -1.11 0.46
C GLY A 403 25.24 -2.48 -0.23
N ASN A 404 24.31 -3.40 0.02
CA ASN A 404 24.32 -4.73 -0.61
C ASN A 404 24.11 -4.66 -2.14
N ILE A 405 23.22 -3.78 -2.64
CA ILE A 405 23.04 -3.56 -4.08
C ILE A 405 24.35 -3.09 -4.72
N PHE A 406 25.03 -2.11 -4.11
CA PHE A 406 26.30 -1.62 -4.61
C PHE A 406 27.36 -2.73 -4.67
N ILE A 407 27.51 -3.48 -3.58
CA ILE A 407 28.48 -4.57 -3.50
C ILE A 407 28.20 -5.61 -4.60
N ASN A 408 26.95 -6.06 -4.72
CA ASN A 408 26.59 -7.07 -5.72
C ASN A 408 26.80 -6.60 -7.16
N ARG A 409 26.59 -5.32 -7.44
CA ARG A 409 26.77 -4.77 -8.80
C ARG A 409 28.22 -4.57 -9.18
N PHE A 410 29.05 -4.08 -8.25
CA PHE A 410 30.46 -3.76 -8.55
C PHE A 410 31.40 -4.94 -8.39
N PHE A 411 31.05 -5.91 -7.54
CA PHE A 411 31.93 -7.05 -7.23
C PHE A 411 31.35 -8.41 -7.63
N GLY A 412 30.11 -8.43 -8.16
CA GLY A 412 29.39 -9.66 -8.52
C GLY A 412 28.76 -10.40 -7.33
N THR A 413 27.83 -11.30 -7.65
CA THR A 413 27.05 -12.05 -6.62
C THR A 413 27.84 -13.14 -5.88
N GLU A 414 29.08 -13.44 -6.33
CA GLU A 414 29.93 -14.51 -5.73
C GLU A 414 30.80 -14.02 -4.57
N VAL A 415 30.93 -12.71 -4.38
CA VAL A 415 31.73 -12.17 -3.27
C VAL A 415 30.93 -12.31 -1.98
N LYS A 416 31.45 -13.07 -1.02
CA LYS A 416 30.88 -13.11 0.33
C LYS A 416 30.99 -11.72 0.94
N THR A 417 29.87 -11.00 0.95
CA THR A 417 29.71 -9.62 1.42
C THR A 417 30.39 -9.39 2.79
N ASP A 418 30.31 -10.39 3.67
CA ASP A 418 30.92 -10.35 5.00
C ASP A 418 32.45 -10.29 4.99
N ILE A 419 33.09 -10.88 3.99
CA ILE A 419 34.56 -10.86 3.84
C ILE A 419 34.99 -9.48 3.36
N LEU A 420 34.29 -8.91 2.39
CA LEU A 420 34.58 -7.58 1.84
C LEU A 420 34.34 -6.48 2.89
N ILE A 421 33.24 -6.53 3.63
CA ILE A 421 32.95 -5.56 4.71
C ILE A 421 34.04 -5.63 5.78
N LYS A 422 34.45 -6.84 6.21
CA LYS A 422 35.54 -7.01 7.18
C LYS A 422 36.88 -6.50 6.65
N ALA A 423 37.17 -6.73 5.38
CA ALA A 423 38.40 -6.23 4.76
C ALA A 423 38.41 -4.70 4.68
N LEU A 424 37.30 -4.07 4.31
CA LEU A 424 37.12 -2.62 4.29
C LEU A 424 37.17 -2.00 5.71
N GLU A 425 36.57 -2.64 6.70
CA GLU A 425 36.63 -2.20 8.10
C GLU A 425 38.03 -2.31 8.69
N ASN A 426 38.80 -3.31 8.30
CA ASN A 426 40.17 -3.54 8.76
C ASN A 426 41.25 -2.75 7.96
N GLY A 427 40.84 -2.04 6.90
CA GLY A 427 41.79 -1.28 6.06
C GLY A 427 42.74 -2.16 5.25
N ASP A 428 42.35 -3.38 4.94
CA ASP A 428 43.14 -4.38 4.21
C ASP A 428 43.20 -4.02 2.72
N LYS A 429 44.36 -3.58 2.26
CA LYS A 429 44.58 -3.14 0.87
C LYS A 429 44.82 -4.28 -0.13
N GLU A 430 44.81 -5.54 0.30
CA GLU A 430 45.12 -6.70 -0.54
C GLU A 430 43.94 -7.31 -1.29
N CYS A 431 42.72 -6.74 -1.20
CA CYS A 431 41.52 -7.20 -1.94
C CYS A 431 41.27 -6.47 -3.27
N GLU A 432 42.29 -5.72 -3.81
CA GLU A 432 42.22 -5.16 -5.15
C GLU A 432 42.81 -6.14 -6.16
N GLY A 433 42.02 -7.15 -6.57
CA GLY A 433 42.41 -8.13 -7.58
C GLY A 433 41.21 -8.83 -8.18
#